data_228b8db08fd587f863ca3e27b32405f5
#
_entry.id   228b8db08fd587f863ca3e27b32405f5
#
_cell.length_a   1.000
_cell.length_b   1.000
_cell.length_c   1.000
_cell.angle_alpha   90.00
_cell.angle_beta   90.00
_cell.angle_gamma   90.00
#
_symmetry.space_group_name_H-M   'P 1'
#
loop_
_entity.id
_entity.type
_entity.pdbx_description
1 polymer ?
#
loop_
_entity_poly.entity_id
_entity_poly.type
_entity_poly.pdbx_seq_one_letter_code
_entity_poly.pdbx_strand_id
1 'polypeptide(L)'
;MLDIKLIRTNPDLVKANIKKREMNLDHIVDEILDIDAKRRELTGTVEAMKAERNADTKKIPQMKKAGEDTTELMAKMKALADQIKEADAQLGQLEEKQQDLMLSLPNMPDENVVAGGKEQNVPLHYFGEQPKFDFEAKNHVDLCESLGMIDYQRGAKLGGNGAWIYRGAGARMEWALLNFFINEHLKDGYELILPPHMLNYECGYVAGQFPKFSEEVYWIQNPTSADKKFLLPTAETALVNLHRDEILTDEDLPRKYIAY
;
A
#
# COMPACT_ATOMS: atom_id res chain seq x y z
N MET A 1 4.42 0.57 -4.99
CA MET A 1 4.06 -0.21 -6.21
C MET A 1 4.99 0.21 -7.34
N LEU A 2 5.50 -0.73 -8.13
CA LEU A 2 6.36 -0.44 -9.29
C LEU A 2 5.57 0.28 -10.40
N ASP A 3 6.26 1.11 -11.19
CA ASP A 3 5.64 1.70 -12.39
C ASP A 3 5.54 0.65 -13.50
N ILE A 4 4.35 0.47 -14.07
CA ILE A 4 4.12 -0.42 -15.21
C ILE A 4 5.00 -0.08 -16.43
N LYS A 5 5.37 1.19 -16.60
CA LYS A 5 6.30 1.60 -17.66
C LYS A 5 7.68 0.99 -17.46
N LEU A 6 8.15 0.96 -16.20
CA LEU A 6 9.44 0.33 -15.86
C LEU A 6 9.41 -1.16 -16.17
N ILE A 7 8.34 -1.87 -15.75
CA ILE A 7 8.18 -3.30 -16.02
C ILE A 7 8.17 -3.57 -17.54
N ARG A 8 7.49 -2.71 -18.30
CA ARG A 8 7.40 -2.84 -19.77
C ARG A 8 8.73 -2.61 -20.47
N THR A 9 9.49 -1.61 -20.05
CA THR A 9 10.72 -1.20 -20.73
C THR A 9 11.93 -2.01 -20.29
N ASN A 10 11.95 -2.49 -19.05
CA ASN A 10 13.10 -3.17 -18.45
C ASN A 10 12.68 -4.41 -17.61
N PRO A 11 11.96 -5.39 -18.21
CA PRO A 11 11.46 -6.55 -17.46
C PRO A 11 12.58 -7.38 -16.83
N ASP A 12 13.70 -7.55 -17.52
CA ASP A 12 14.83 -8.33 -17.01
C ASP A 12 15.48 -7.66 -15.78
N LEU A 13 15.56 -6.32 -15.75
CA LEU A 13 16.02 -5.58 -14.58
C LEU A 13 15.09 -5.82 -13.39
N VAL A 14 13.77 -5.75 -13.61
CA VAL A 14 12.78 -5.99 -12.56
C VAL A 14 12.90 -7.42 -12.02
N LYS A 15 12.96 -8.43 -12.90
CA LYS A 15 13.14 -9.84 -12.52
C LYS A 15 14.44 -10.05 -11.72
N ALA A 16 15.56 -9.49 -12.19
CA ALA A 16 16.84 -9.59 -11.51
C ALA A 16 16.81 -8.99 -10.10
N ASN A 17 16.17 -7.81 -9.94
CA ASN A 17 16.06 -7.17 -8.63
C ASN A 17 15.10 -7.88 -7.67
N ILE A 18 14.03 -8.49 -8.17
CA ILE A 18 13.14 -9.34 -7.37
C ILE A 18 13.89 -10.58 -6.86
N LYS A 19 14.75 -11.16 -7.67
CA LYS A 19 15.61 -12.28 -7.28
C LYS A 19 16.60 -11.93 -6.16
N LYS A 20 17.06 -10.68 -6.05
CA LYS A 20 17.85 -10.22 -4.90
C LYS A 20 17.10 -10.37 -3.56
N ARG A 21 15.77 -10.40 -3.58
CA ARG A 21 14.92 -10.66 -2.40
C ARG A 21 14.65 -12.15 -2.16
N GLU A 22 15.38 -13.04 -2.85
CA GLU A 22 15.19 -14.50 -2.82
C GLU A 22 13.77 -14.94 -3.25
N MET A 23 13.08 -14.10 -4.04
CA MET A 23 11.74 -14.37 -4.55
C MET A 23 11.81 -14.75 -6.03
N ASN A 24 11.08 -15.80 -6.42
CA ASN A 24 10.95 -16.20 -7.82
C ASN A 24 9.56 -15.80 -8.35
N LEU A 25 9.44 -14.55 -8.82
CA LEU A 25 8.20 -13.98 -9.32
C LEU A 25 8.30 -13.62 -10.82
N ASP A 26 9.21 -14.26 -11.55
CA ASP A 26 9.38 -14.03 -13.00
C ASP A 26 8.06 -14.21 -13.75
N HIS A 27 7.28 -15.25 -13.40
CA HIS A 27 5.99 -15.54 -13.99
C HIS A 27 4.94 -14.43 -13.77
N ILE A 28 4.98 -13.76 -12.61
CA ILE A 28 4.10 -12.61 -12.31
C ILE A 28 4.45 -11.42 -13.21
N VAL A 29 5.76 -11.14 -13.39
CA VAL A 29 6.22 -10.09 -14.30
C VAL A 29 5.76 -10.36 -15.72
N ASP A 30 5.88 -11.61 -16.19
CA ASP A 30 5.46 -12.00 -17.54
C ASP A 30 3.94 -11.90 -17.72
N GLU A 31 3.16 -12.31 -16.71
CA GLU A 31 1.70 -12.18 -16.72
C GLU A 31 1.25 -10.70 -16.73
N ILE A 32 1.91 -9.83 -15.97
CA ILE A 32 1.65 -8.39 -16.00
C ILE A 32 1.88 -7.83 -17.40
N LEU A 33 2.96 -8.22 -18.08
CA LEU A 33 3.28 -7.76 -19.44
C LEU A 33 2.23 -8.22 -20.46
N ASP A 34 1.77 -9.46 -20.36
CA ASP A 34 0.72 -10.01 -21.22
C ASP A 34 -0.61 -9.27 -21.04
N ILE A 35 -1.01 -9.04 -19.78
CA ILE A 35 -2.22 -8.28 -19.46
C ILE A 35 -2.09 -6.82 -19.91
N ASP A 36 -0.95 -6.17 -19.71
CA ASP A 36 -0.72 -4.80 -20.16
C ASP A 36 -0.82 -4.67 -21.68
N ALA A 37 -0.31 -5.64 -22.43
CA ALA A 37 -0.43 -5.66 -23.88
C ALA A 37 -1.89 -5.77 -24.33
N LYS A 38 -2.65 -6.71 -23.75
CA LYS A 38 -4.09 -6.90 -24.04
C LYS A 38 -4.92 -5.66 -23.67
N ARG A 39 -4.64 -5.08 -22.47
CA ARG A 39 -5.31 -3.88 -22.00
C ARG A 39 -5.11 -2.71 -22.96
N ARG A 40 -3.87 -2.46 -23.40
CA ARG A 40 -3.56 -1.36 -24.35
C ARG A 40 -4.21 -1.55 -25.70
N GLU A 41 -4.23 -2.78 -26.24
CA GLU A 41 -4.90 -3.11 -27.50
C GLU A 41 -6.40 -2.85 -27.38
N LEU A 42 -7.02 -3.35 -26.31
CA LEU A 42 -8.45 -3.16 -26.08
C LEU A 42 -8.80 -1.68 -25.84
N THR A 43 -7.96 -0.93 -25.11
CA THR A 43 -8.12 0.52 -24.92
C THR A 43 -8.14 1.24 -26.26
N GLY A 44 -7.18 0.95 -27.17
CA GLY A 44 -7.18 1.55 -28.50
C GLY A 44 -8.43 1.21 -29.32
N THR A 45 -8.92 -0.02 -29.21
CA THR A 45 -10.17 -0.45 -29.87
C THR A 45 -11.39 0.33 -29.32
N VAL A 46 -11.49 0.44 -27.97
CA VAL A 46 -12.58 1.18 -27.32
C VAL A 46 -12.56 2.66 -27.71
N GLU A 47 -11.37 3.27 -27.72
CA GLU A 47 -11.23 4.67 -28.13
C GLU A 47 -11.65 4.90 -29.59
N ALA A 48 -11.27 3.99 -30.49
CA ALA A 48 -11.69 4.05 -31.88
C ALA A 48 -13.21 3.93 -32.02
N MET A 49 -13.84 2.97 -31.35
CA MET A 49 -15.29 2.81 -31.33
C MET A 49 -16.03 4.04 -30.74
N LYS A 50 -15.50 4.62 -29.65
CA LYS A 50 -16.05 5.86 -29.05
C LYS A 50 -15.92 7.05 -30.01
N ALA A 51 -14.80 7.16 -30.73
CA ALA A 51 -14.59 8.20 -31.74
C ALA A 51 -15.58 8.05 -32.93
N GLU A 52 -15.76 6.83 -33.44
CA GLU A 52 -16.74 6.52 -34.50
C GLU A 52 -18.16 6.89 -34.07
N ARG A 53 -18.58 6.40 -32.88
CA ARG A 53 -19.91 6.74 -32.33
C ARG A 53 -20.11 8.25 -32.20
N ASN A 54 -19.11 9.00 -31.74
CA ASN A 54 -19.19 10.45 -31.62
C ASN A 54 -19.29 11.14 -32.99
N ALA A 55 -18.56 10.65 -33.99
CA ALA A 55 -18.67 11.16 -35.36
C ALA A 55 -20.06 10.92 -35.96
N ASP A 56 -20.59 9.71 -35.77
CA ASP A 56 -21.94 9.34 -36.30
C ASP A 56 -23.05 10.08 -35.55
N THR A 57 -22.89 10.33 -34.23
CA THR A 57 -23.83 11.19 -33.47
C THR A 57 -23.97 12.58 -34.08
N LYS A 58 -22.89 13.19 -34.57
CA LYS A 58 -22.89 14.53 -35.16
C LYS A 58 -23.56 14.55 -36.54
N LYS A 59 -23.69 13.44 -37.25
CA LYS A 59 -24.36 13.32 -38.56
C LYS A 59 -25.87 13.32 -38.41
N ILE A 60 -26.45 12.77 -37.36
CA ILE A 60 -27.88 12.60 -37.16
C ILE A 60 -28.67 13.91 -37.30
N PRO A 61 -28.28 15.04 -36.64
CA PRO A 61 -29.02 16.31 -36.79
C PRO A 61 -28.97 16.83 -38.22
N GLN A 62 -27.89 16.60 -38.96
CA GLN A 62 -27.75 17.05 -40.36
C GLN A 62 -28.65 16.22 -41.29
N MET A 63 -28.64 14.89 -41.16
CA MET A 63 -29.51 13.99 -41.94
C MET A 63 -31.01 14.30 -41.68
N LYS A 64 -31.38 14.49 -40.40
CA LYS A 64 -32.76 14.87 -40.07
C LYS A 64 -33.18 16.21 -40.70
N LYS A 65 -32.28 17.22 -40.78
CA LYS A 65 -32.55 18.48 -41.46
C LYS A 65 -32.68 18.33 -42.97
N ALA A 66 -31.93 17.35 -43.54
CA ALA A 66 -32.00 17.03 -44.96
C ALA A 66 -33.19 16.14 -45.33
N GLY A 67 -33.98 15.66 -44.36
CA GLY A 67 -35.09 14.72 -44.59
C GLY A 67 -34.65 13.28 -44.87
N GLU A 68 -33.42 12.94 -44.59
CA GLU A 68 -32.84 11.58 -44.82
C GLU A 68 -33.28 10.63 -43.71
N ASP A 69 -33.39 9.35 -44.05
CA ASP A 69 -33.67 8.27 -43.09
C ASP A 69 -32.44 8.01 -42.18
N THR A 70 -32.62 8.06 -40.90
CA THR A 70 -31.60 7.85 -39.88
C THR A 70 -31.68 6.47 -39.21
N THR A 71 -32.61 5.61 -39.66
CA THR A 71 -32.90 4.32 -38.97
C THR A 71 -31.68 3.38 -38.96
N GLU A 72 -31.00 3.23 -40.11
CA GLU A 72 -29.80 2.39 -40.23
C GLU A 72 -28.64 2.93 -39.35
N LEU A 73 -28.41 4.24 -39.39
CA LEU A 73 -27.38 4.89 -38.59
C LEU A 73 -27.64 4.73 -37.07
N MET A 74 -28.91 4.87 -36.68
CA MET A 74 -29.31 4.65 -35.28
C MET A 74 -29.14 3.19 -34.83
N ALA A 75 -29.48 2.23 -35.71
CA ALA A 75 -29.25 0.79 -35.43
C ALA A 75 -27.76 0.46 -35.30
N LYS A 76 -26.92 0.99 -36.19
CA LYS A 76 -25.44 0.88 -36.10
C LYS A 76 -24.91 1.46 -34.79
N MET A 77 -25.36 2.66 -34.42
CA MET A 77 -24.92 3.30 -33.18
C MET A 77 -25.32 2.51 -31.93
N LYS A 78 -26.51 1.89 -31.93
CA LYS A 78 -26.94 1.01 -30.85
C LYS A 78 -26.03 -0.20 -30.73
N ALA A 79 -25.76 -0.90 -31.85
CA ALA A 79 -24.82 -2.04 -31.87
C ALA A 79 -23.42 -1.63 -31.38
N LEU A 80 -22.92 -0.47 -31.83
CA LEU A 80 -21.63 0.06 -31.39
C LEU A 80 -21.61 0.41 -29.88
N ALA A 81 -22.72 0.92 -29.34
CA ALA A 81 -22.85 1.20 -27.93
C ALA A 81 -22.82 -0.08 -27.07
N ASP A 82 -23.45 -1.15 -27.55
CA ASP A 82 -23.43 -2.48 -26.91
C ASP A 82 -22.01 -3.08 -26.93
N GLN A 83 -21.30 -2.98 -28.06
CA GLN A 83 -19.90 -3.40 -28.19
C GLN A 83 -18.97 -2.61 -27.27
N ILE A 84 -19.13 -1.29 -27.20
CA ILE A 84 -18.35 -0.44 -26.28
C ILE A 84 -18.58 -0.87 -24.82
N LYS A 85 -19.84 -1.12 -24.45
CA LYS A 85 -20.17 -1.57 -23.09
C LYS A 85 -19.52 -2.90 -22.73
N GLU A 86 -19.52 -3.85 -23.64
CA GLU A 86 -18.87 -5.15 -23.45
C GLU A 86 -17.34 -4.99 -23.34
N ALA A 87 -16.74 -4.20 -24.24
CA ALA A 87 -15.31 -3.95 -24.24
C ALA A 87 -14.85 -3.15 -22.99
N ASP A 88 -15.64 -2.16 -22.54
CA ASP A 88 -15.36 -1.43 -21.28
C ASP A 88 -15.42 -2.38 -20.06
N ALA A 89 -16.34 -3.36 -20.06
CA ALA A 89 -16.41 -4.37 -18.99
C ALA A 89 -15.18 -5.28 -18.98
N GLN A 90 -14.73 -5.73 -20.17
CA GLN A 90 -13.50 -6.53 -20.30
C GLN A 90 -12.27 -5.72 -19.91
N LEU A 91 -12.21 -4.44 -20.27
CA LEU A 91 -11.13 -3.54 -19.88
C LEU A 91 -11.05 -3.41 -18.36
N GLY A 92 -12.19 -3.21 -17.67
CA GLY A 92 -12.24 -3.17 -16.22
C GLY A 92 -11.70 -4.45 -15.56
N GLN A 93 -12.02 -5.62 -16.09
CA GLN A 93 -11.48 -6.90 -15.59
C GLN A 93 -9.95 -7.00 -15.77
N LEU A 94 -9.43 -6.55 -16.93
CA LEU A 94 -7.99 -6.53 -17.17
C LEU A 94 -7.27 -5.55 -16.25
N GLU A 95 -7.87 -4.39 -15.98
CA GLU A 95 -7.32 -3.38 -15.08
C GLU A 95 -7.29 -3.89 -13.63
N GLU A 96 -8.36 -4.50 -13.16
CA GLU A 96 -8.42 -5.11 -11.82
C GLU A 96 -7.36 -6.21 -11.68
N LYS A 97 -7.29 -7.13 -12.63
CA LYS A 97 -6.28 -8.19 -12.61
C LYS A 97 -4.85 -7.67 -12.67
N GLN A 98 -4.59 -6.65 -13.51
CA GLN A 98 -3.27 -6.00 -13.56
C GLN A 98 -2.92 -5.36 -12.22
N GLN A 99 -3.87 -4.67 -11.59
CA GLN A 99 -3.68 -4.04 -10.29
C GLN A 99 -3.32 -5.07 -9.21
N ASP A 100 -4.03 -6.18 -9.14
CA ASP A 100 -3.77 -7.25 -8.15
C ASP A 100 -2.37 -7.85 -8.31
N LEU A 101 -1.97 -8.14 -9.55
CA LEU A 101 -0.62 -8.63 -9.84
C LEU A 101 0.46 -7.60 -9.49
N MET A 102 0.25 -6.33 -9.83
CA MET A 102 1.16 -5.24 -9.49
C MET A 102 1.33 -5.06 -7.98
N LEU A 103 0.26 -5.23 -7.20
CA LEU A 103 0.29 -5.17 -5.74
C LEU A 103 1.03 -6.35 -5.11
N SER A 104 1.11 -7.48 -5.79
CA SER A 104 1.85 -8.66 -5.32
C SER A 104 3.37 -8.53 -5.51
N LEU A 105 3.83 -7.61 -6.36
CA LEU A 105 5.26 -7.40 -6.59
C LEU A 105 5.86 -6.51 -5.48
N PRO A 106 6.99 -6.92 -4.89
CA PRO A 106 7.74 -6.07 -3.97
C PRO A 106 8.43 -4.93 -4.71
N ASN A 107 8.78 -3.86 -4.00
CA ASN A 107 9.66 -2.83 -4.53
C ASN A 107 11.06 -3.40 -4.78
N MET A 108 11.74 -2.87 -5.80
CA MET A 108 13.14 -3.23 -6.08
C MET A 108 14.05 -2.69 -4.97
N PRO A 109 15.02 -3.47 -4.50
CA PRO A 109 16.07 -2.97 -3.63
C PRO A 109 16.98 -2.01 -4.39
N ASP A 110 17.65 -1.11 -3.67
CA ASP A 110 18.71 -0.27 -4.21
C ASP A 110 19.88 -1.12 -4.73
N GLU A 111 20.67 -0.53 -5.65
CA GLU A 111 21.81 -1.23 -6.28
C GLU A 111 22.84 -1.70 -5.25
N ASN A 112 23.06 -0.92 -4.20
CA ASN A 112 24.02 -1.19 -3.13
C ASN A 112 23.54 -2.26 -2.12
N VAL A 113 22.27 -2.66 -2.20
CA VAL A 113 21.75 -3.70 -1.31
C VAL A 113 22.24 -5.07 -1.74
N VAL A 114 22.92 -5.77 -0.82
CA VAL A 114 23.41 -7.12 -1.02
C VAL A 114 22.24 -8.10 -1.02
N ALA A 115 22.26 -9.05 -1.94
CA ALA A 115 21.26 -10.12 -1.97
C ALA A 115 21.52 -11.13 -0.83
N GLY A 116 20.43 -11.68 -0.27
CA GLY A 116 20.50 -12.69 0.78
C GLY A 116 19.68 -12.34 2.02
N GLY A 117 19.81 -13.17 3.04
CA GLY A 117 19.11 -13.04 4.31
C GLY A 117 19.80 -12.07 5.28
N LYS A 118 19.36 -12.11 6.53
CA LYS A 118 19.84 -11.24 7.62
C LYS A 118 21.36 -11.34 7.87
N GLU A 119 21.94 -12.49 7.63
CA GLU A 119 23.38 -12.75 7.78
C GLU A 119 24.24 -12.02 6.75
N GLN A 120 23.65 -11.55 5.67
CA GLN A 120 24.31 -10.79 4.60
C GLN A 120 24.25 -9.26 4.84
N ASN A 121 23.66 -8.82 5.96
CA ASN A 121 23.60 -7.40 6.29
C ASN A 121 24.99 -6.80 6.43
N VAL A 122 25.25 -5.70 5.74
CA VAL A 122 26.50 -4.95 5.77
C VAL A 122 26.30 -3.66 6.56
N PRO A 123 26.96 -3.47 7.72
CA PRO A 123 26.92 -2.20 8.42
C PRO A 123 27.54 -1.09 7.58
N LEU A 124 26.80 0.00 7.37
CA LEU A 124 27.29 1.15 6.58
C LEU A 124 28.24 2.02 7.40
N HIS A 125 27.99 2.20 8.69
CA HIS A 125 28.87 2.93 9.59
C HIS A 125 28.63 2.49 11.04
N TYR A 126 29.59 2.75 11.90
CA TYR A 126 29.50 2.57 13.33
C TYR A 126 29.62 3.92 14.03
N PHE A 127 28.91 4.12 15.12
CA PHE A 127 29.04 5.26 16.01
C PHE A 127 29.47 4.78 17.40
N GLY A 128 30.56 5.33 17.91
CA GLY A 128 31.13 4.96 19.21
C GLY A 128 31.82 3.60 19.19
N GLU A 129 32.19 3.14 20.36
CA GLU A 129 32.82 1.84 20.57
C GLU A 129 31.86 0.89 21.29
N GLN A 130 31.88 -0.38 20.92
CA GLN A 130 31.12 -1.41 21.61
C GLN A 130 31.64 -1.56 23.04
N PRO A 131 30.81 -1.36 24.10
CA PRO A 131 31.24 -1.49 25.46
C PRO A 131 31.67 -2.93 25.76
N LYS A 132 32.77 -3.04 26.51
CA LYS A 132 33.25 -4.34 27.02
C LYS A 132 32.85 -4.43 28.49
N PHE A 133 32.10 -5.48 28.81
CA PHE A 133 31.68 -5.75 30.17
C PHE A 133 32.65 -6.80 30.80
N ASP A 134 32.93 -6.68 32.10
CA ASP A 134 33.64 -7.63 32.91
C ASP A 134 32.70 -8.67 33.57
N PHE A 135 31.46 -8.66 33.20
CA PHE A 135 30.42 -9.59 33.63
C PHE A 135 29.61 -10.12 32.43
N GLU A 136 28.89 -11.20 32.61
CA GLU A 136 27.98 -11.77 31.61
C GLU A 136 26.74 -10.88 31.46
N ALA A 137 26.59 -10.25 30.28
CA ALA A 137 25.49 -9.39 29.97
C ALA A 137 24.18 -10.19 29.77
N LYS A 138 23.16 -9.87 30.55
CA LYS A 138 21.82 -10.44 30.39
C LYS A 138 21.08 -9.81 29.23
N ASN A 139 20.20 -10.55 28.57
CA ASN A 139 19.31 -10.02 27.57
C ASN A 139 18.19 -9.16 28.22
N HIS A 140 17.45 -8.44 27.39
CA HIS A 140 16.41 -7.51 27.86
C HIS A 140 15.23 -8.22 28.57
N VAL A 141 14.89 -9.45 28.19
CA VAL A 141 13.80 -10.21 28.84
C VAL A 141 14.18 -10.53 30.28
N ASP A 142 15.37 -11.13 30.48
CA ASP A 142 15.88 -11.50 31.81
C ASP A 142 16.03 -10.26 32.71
N LEU A 143 16.47 -9.14 32.14
CA LEU A 143 16.57 -7.86 32.87
C LEU A 143 15.21 -7.35 33.32
N CYS A 144 14.24 -7.31 32.40
CA CYS A 144 12.89 -6.81 32.68
C CYS A 144 12.17 -7.68 33.72
N GLU A 145 12.33 -9.00 33.66
CA GLU A 145 11.77 -9.91 34.67
C GLU A 145 12.45 -9.75 36.03
N SER A 146 13.78 -9.76 36.07
CA SER A 146 14.53 -9.66 37.32
C SER A 146 14.33 -8.33 38.05
N LEU A 147 14.08 -7.26 37.29
CA LEU A 147 13.77 -5.92 37.82
C LEU A 147 12.27 -5.70 38.06
N GLY A 148 11.42 -6.66 37.73
CA GLY A 148 9.98 -6.55 37.87
C GLY A 148 9.31 -5.46 36.99
N MET A 149 9.97 -5.12 35.88
CA MET A 149 9.53 -4.06 34.98
C MET A 149 8.47 -4.52 33.98
N ILE A 150 8.49 -5.80 33.61
CA ILE A 150 7.52 -6.43 32.70
C ILE A 150 7.01 -7.73 33.32
N ASP A 151 5.70 -7.98 33.15
CA ASP A 151 5.02 -9.20 33.55
C ASP A 151 4.50 -9.92 32.30
N TYR A 152 5.31 -10.87 31.83
CA TYR A 152 4.97 -11.64 30.63
C TYR A 152 3.86 -12.66 30.89
N GLN A 153 3.88 -13.32 32.08
CA GLN A 153 2.91 -14.37 32.39
C GLN A 153 1.48 -13.81 32.49
N ARG A 154 1.31 -12.67 33.19
CA ARG A 154 0.01 -12.04 33.28
C ARG A 154 -0.38 -11.35 31.97
N GLY A 155 0.59 -10.86 31.20
CA GLY A 155 0.37 -10.35 29.86
C GLY A 155 -0.23 -11.42 28.94
N ALA A 156 0.40 -12.59 28.88
CA ALA A 156 -0.10 -13.73 28.11
C ALA A 156 -1.50 -14.21 28.57
N LYS A 157 -1.79 -14.13 29.86
CA LYS A 157 -3.13 -14.45 30.39
C LYS A 157 -4.21 -13.48 29.88
N LEU A 158 -3.88 -12.22 29.70
CA LEU A 158 -4.83 -11.18 29.25
C LEU A 158 -4.97 -11.11 27.74
N GLY A 159 -3.87 -11.18 27.00
CA GLY A 159 -3.82 -10.90 25.56
C GLY A 159 -3.37 -12.08 24.69
N GLY A 160 -3.07 -13.24 25.27
CA GLY A 160 -2.51 -14.38 24.55
C GLY A 160 -1.00 -14.31 24.41
N ASN A 161 -0.44 -15.24 23.62
CA ASN A 161 1.02 -15.31 23.40
C ASN A 161 1.53 -14.01 22.73
N GLY A 162 2.66 -13.50 23.25
CA GLY A 162 3.27 -12.27 22.76
C GLY A 162 2.76 -10.99 23.44
N ALA A 163 1.74 -11.08 24.31
CA ALA A 163 1.31 -9.95 25.12
C ALA A 163 2.14 -9.81 26.41
N TRP A 164 2.35 -8.59 26.87
CA TRP A 164 3.06 -8.28 28.10
C TRP A 164 2.40 -7.10 28.84
N ILE A 165 2.78 -6.95 30.10
CA ILE A 165 2.32 -5.82 30.94
C ILE A 165 3.55 -5.08 31.44
N TYR A 166 3.68 -3.80 31.14
CA TYR A 166 4.63 -2.93 31.80
C TYR A 166 4.18 -2.64 33.25
N ARG A 167 5.13 -2.66 34.21
CA ARG A 167 4.83 -2.46 35.61
C ARG A 167 5.78 -1.44 36.26
N GLY A 168 5.27 -0.68 37.21
CA GLY A 168 6.07 0.20 38.08
C GLY A 168 7.05 1.08 37.31
N ALA A 169 8.36 0.87 37.54
CA ALA A 169 9.42 1.60 36.85
C ALA A 169 9.42 1.37 35.32
N GLY A 170 9.08 0.17 34.85
CA GLY A 170 8.99 -0.14 33.41
C GLY A 170 7.93 0.70 32.71
N ALA A 171 6.71 0.76 33.25
CA ALA A 171 5.65 1.58 32.70
C ALA A 171 6.01 3.08 32.70
N ARG A 172 6.65 3.56 33.76
CA ARG A 172 7.11 4.94 33.82
C ARG A 172 8.21 5.25 32.81
N MET A 173 9.10 4.31 32.57
CA MET A 173 10.20 4.47 31.61
C MET A 173 9.69 4.50 30.17
N GLU A 174 8.72 3.66 29.83
CA GLU A 174 8.05 3.70 28.52
C GLU A 174 7.43 5.09 28.27
N TRP A 175 6.61 5.57 29.20
CA TRP A 175 6.02 6.91 29.09
C TRP A 175 7.05 8.02 29.03
N ALA A 176 8.16 7.91 29.75
CA ALA A 176 9.25 8.88 29.69
C ALA A 176 9.91 8.92 28.32
N LEU A 177 10.14 7.76 27.69
CA LEU A 177 10.68 7.67 26.33
C LEU A 177 9.71 8.24 25.29
N LEU A 178 8.43 7.90 25.39
CA LEU A 178 7.41 8.44 24.48
C LEU A 178 7.33 9.98 24.57
N ASN A 179 7.30 10.52 25.77
CA ASN A 179 7.32 11.97 25.96
C ASN A 179 8.61 12.61 25.47
N PHE A 180 9.75 11.94 25.63
CA PHE A 180 11.02 12.42 25.09
C PHE A 180 10.96 12.52 23.55
N PHE A 181 10.54 11.46 22.88
CA PHE A 181 10.42 11.46 21.42
C PHE A 181 9.43 12.52 20.93
N ILE A 182 8.26 12.63 21.55
CA ILE A 182 7.27 13.65 21.22
C ILE A 182 7.89 15.05 21.34
N ASN A 183 8.53 15.35 22.48
CA ASN A 183 9.11 16.67 22.73
C ASN A 183 10.25 17.01 21.78
N GLU A 184 11.09 16.04 21.38
CA GLU A 184 12.14 16.28 20.40
C GLU A 184 11.55 16.59 19.03
N HIS A 185 10.59 15.82 18.57
CA HIS A 185 9.97 16.07 17.26
C HIS A 185 9.12 17.33 17.19
N LEU A 186 8.48 17.73 18.29
CA LEU A 186 7.81 19.05 18.36
C LEU A 186 8.78 20.21 18.17
N LYS A 187 10.04 20.10 18.66
CA LYS A 187 11.10 21.10 18.38
C LYS A 187 11.47 21.17 16.91
N ASP A 188 11.37 20.05 16.20
CA ASP A 188 11.63 19.95 14.76
C ASP A 188 10.43 20.39 13.89
N GLY A 189 9.37 20.89 14.53
CA GLY A 189 8.18 21.41 13.86
C GLY A 189 7.19 20.34 13.40
N TYR A 190 7.22 19.14 14.03
CA TYR A 190 6.18 18.13 13.83
C TYR A 190 4.92 18.47 14.64
N GLU A 191 3.76 18.17 14.07
CA GLU A 191 2.46 18.21 14.75
C GLU A 191 2.14 16.85 15.36
N LEU A 192 1.78 16.81 16.64
CA LEU A 192 1.36 15.58 17.32
C LEU A 192 -0.10 15.26 16.96
N ILE A 193 -0.30 14.10 16.39
CA ILE A 193 -1.61 13.56 16.03
C ILE A 193 -1.92 12.34 16.92
N LEU A 194 -3.15 12.24 17.40
CA LEU A 194 -3.67 11.05 18.07
C LEU A 194 -4.75 10.42 17.19
N PRO A 195 -4.39 9.53 16.27
CA PRO A 195 -5.34 8.94 15.34
C PRO A 195 -6.20 7.86 16.01
N PRO A 196 -7.35 7.49 15.42
CA PRO A 196 -8.10 6.32 15.87
C PRO A 196 -7.28 5.05 15.66
N HIS A 197 -7.33 4.14 16.64
CA HIS A 197 -6.63 2.84 16.56
C HIS A 197 -7.35 1.82 15.68
N MET A 198 -8.59 2.06 15.33
CA MET A 198 -9.39 1.22 14.45
C MET A 198 -9.62 1.95 13.13
N LEU A 199 -9.09 1.38 12.05
CA LEU A 199 -9.09 1.99 10.72
C LEU A 199 -9.98 1.19 9.74
N ASN A 200 -10.46 1.87 8.71
CA ASN A 200 -11.14 1.26 7.57
C ASN A 200 -10.13 0.53 6.67
N TYR A 201 -10.58 -0.51 5.97
CA TYR A 201 -9.75 -1.30 5.02
C TYR A 201 -8.92 -0.43 4.08
N GLU A 202 -9.52 0.62 3.54
CA GLU A 202 -8.90 1.56 2.60
C GLU A 202 -7.60 2.18 3.14
N CYS A 203 -7.52 2.44 4.45
CA CYS A 203 -6.31 3.00 5.05
C CYS A 203 -5.11 2.05 4.91
N GLY A 204 -5.33 0.75 5.09
CA GLY A 204 -4.27 -0.25 4.91
C GLY A 204 -3.88 -0.43 3.44
N TYR A 205 -4.84 -0.32 2.53
CA TYR A 205 -4.61 -0.38 1.09
C TYR A 205 -3.77 0.81 0.60
N VAL A 206 -4.16 2.03 0.95
CA VAL A 206 -3.45 3.26 0.55
C VAL A 206 -2.06 3.34 1.17
N ALA A 207 -1.90 2.88 2.42
CA ALA A 207 -0.58 2.78 3.05
C ALA A 207 0.33 1.68 2.45
N GLY A 208 -0.16 0.90 1.47
CA GLY A 208 0.60 -0.17 0.83
C GLY A 208 0.79 -1.41 1.70
N GLN A 209 0.04 -1.54 2.79
CA GLN A 209 0.10 -2.72 3.65
C GLN A 209 -0.76 -3.86 3.12
N PHE A 210 -1.90 -3.54 2.52
CA PHE A 210 -2.78 -4.53 1.91
C PHE A 210 -2.56 -4.63 0.39
N PRO A 211 -2.73 -5.81 -0.20
CA PRO A 211 -3.15 -7.09 0.41
C PRO A 211 -2.05 -7.84 1.18
N LYS A 212 -0.78 -7.48 1.04
CA LYS A 212 0.38 -8.26 1.50
C LYS A 212 0.34 -8.65 2.98
N PHE A 213 0.01 -7.71 3.86
CA PHE A 213 -0.01 -7.90 5.31
C PHE A 213 -1.42 -8.07 5.89
N SER A 214 -2.40 -8.41 5.05
CA SER A 214 -3.80 -8.57 5.49
C SER A 214 -4.00 -9.69 6.51
N GLU A 215 -3.12 -10.69 6.54
CA GLU A 215 -3.16 -11.78 7.51
C GLU A 215 -2.44 -11.45 8.83
N GLU A 216 -1.69 -10.34 8.87
CA GLU A 216 -0.89 -9.94 10.04
C GLU A 216 -1.62 -8.92 10.94
N VAL A 217 -2.82 -8.51 10.58
CA VAL A 217 -3.61 -7.53 11.35
C VAL A 217 -4.79 -8.18 12.06
N TYR A 218 -5.24 -7.57 13.17
CA TYR A 218 -6.46 -7.97 13.84
C TYR A 218 -7.67 -7.35 13.14
N TRP A 219 -8.48 -8.17 12.50
CA TRP A 219 -9.73 -7.76 11.88
C TRP A 219 -10.85 -7.62 12.91
N ILE A 220 -11.60 -6.52 12.81
CA ILE A 220 -12.77 -6.28 13.65
C ILE A 220 -14.01 -6.78 12.89
N GLN A 221 -14.68 -7.75 13.45
CA GLN A 221 -15.97 -8.23 12.96
C GLN A 221 -17.10 -7.48 13.67
N ASN A 222 -17.83 -6.69 12.92
CA ASN A 222 -19.05 -6.05 13.39
C ASN A 222 -20.25 -6.69 12.66
N PRO A 223 -21.11 -7.47 13.37
CA PRO A 223 -22.23 -8.15 12.72
C PRO A 223 -23.30 -7.20 12.16
N THR A 224 -23.26 -5.92 12.56
CA THR A 224 -24.23 -4.90 12.12
C THR A 224 -23.70 -3.99 11.02
N SER A 225 -22.45 -4.15 10.60
CA SER A 225 -21.82 -3.35 9.54
C SER A 225 -21.05 -4.23 8.56
N ALA A 226 -21.22 -3.97 7.28
CA ALA A 226 -20.43 -4.59 6.22
C ALA A 226 -18.99 -4.01 6.10
N ASP A 227 -18.72 -2.93 6.80
CA ASP A 227 -17.42 -2.24 6.73
C ASP A 227 -16.32 -3.10 7.35
N LYS A 228 -15.31 -3.39 6.56
CA LYS A 228 -14.10 -4.06 7.04
C LYS A 228 -13.23 -3.06 7.80
N LYS A 229 -13.00 -3.34 9.08
CA LYS A 229 -12.12 -2.54 9.95
C LYS A 229 -11.06 -3.43 10.56
N PHE A 230 -9.91 -2.81 10.90
CA PHE A 230 -8.81 -3.51 11.52
C PHE A 230 -8.15 -2.62 12.58
N LEU A 231 -7.44 -3.24 13.51
CA LEU A 231 -6.57 -2.50 14.43
C LEU A 231 -5.28 -2.13 13.71
N LEU A 232 -4.91 -0.84 13.75
CA LEU A 232 -3.72 -0.36 13.05
C LEU A 232 -2.45 -1.04 13.63
N PRO A 233 -1.56 -1.55 12.75
CA PRO A 233 -0.29 -2.13 13.19
C PRO A 233 0.77 -1.05 13.47
N THR A 234 0.60 0.13 12.89
CA THR A 234 1.49 1.29 13.03
C THR A 234 0.69 2.57 12.80
N ALA A 235 1.02 3.63 13.51
CA ALA A 235 0.40 4.95 13.34
C ALA A 235 0.61 5.51 11.92
N GLU A 236 1.67 5.11 11.21
CA GLU A 236 1.91 5.45 9.81
C GLU A 236 0.66 5.22 8.94
N THR A 237 0.00 4.06 9.13
CA THR A 237 -1.21 3.71 8.37
C THR A 237 -2.32 4.77 8.49
N ALA A 238 -2.43 5.40 9.65
CA ALA A 238 -3.38 6.49 9.85
C ALA A 238 -2.86 7.80 9.26
N LEU A 239 -1.59 8.15 9.53
CA LEU A 239 -1.02 9.45 9.16
C LEU A 239 -0.98 9.67 7.64
N VAL A 240 -0.58 8.67 6.85
CA VAL A 240 -0.54 8.78 5.38
C VAL A 240 -1.92 8.93 4.74
N ASN A 241 -2.99 8.65 5.49
CA ASN A 241 -4.36 8.79 5.04
C ASN A 241 -5.04 10.09 5.48
N LEU A 242 -4.37 10.95 6.26
CA LEU A 242 -4.97 12.19 6.76
C LEU A 242 -5.48 13.09 5.62
N HIS A 243 -4.71 13.17 4.54
CA HIS A 243 -5.03 14.00 3.37
C HIS A 243 -5.48 13.19 2.15
N ARG A 244 -5.95 11.94 2.37
CA ARG A 244 -6.52 11.16 1.27
C ARG A 244 -7.73 11.88 0.69
N ASP A 245 -7.81 11.90 -0.65
CA ASP A 245 -8.86 12.57 -1.41
C ASP A 245 -8.90 14.12 -1.26
N GLU A 246 -7.82 14.71 -0.73
CA GLU A 246 -7.63 16.16 -0.65
C GLU A 246 -6.61 16.64 -1.70
N ILE A 247 -6.81 17.86 -2.20
CA ILE A 247 -5.84 18.57 -3.03
C ILE A 247 -5.19 19.64 -2.17
N LEU A 248 -3.90 19.43 -1.87
CA LEU A 248 -3.10 20.39 -1.10
C LEU A 248 -2.47 21.42 -2.03
N THR A 249 -2.29 22.63 -1.52
CA THR A 249 -1.56 23.72 -2.19
C THR A 249 -0.10 23.76 -1.74
N ASP A 250 0.75 24.50 -2.44
CA ASP A 250 2.14 24.68 -2.06
C ASP A 250 2.28 25.32 -0.65
N GLU A 251 1.30 26.13 -0.23
CA GLU A 251 1.25 26.74 1.09
C GLU A 251 0.96 25.74 2.22
N ASP A 252 0.32 24.61 1.86
CA ASP A 252 0.04 23.53 2.79
C ASP A 252 1.25 22.62 3.08
N LEU A 253 2.32 22.75 2.32
CA LEU A 253 3.48 21.87 2.35
C LEU A 253 4.76 22.62 2.80
N PRO A 254 5.70 21.95 3.50
CA PRO A 254 5.64 20.57 3.96
C PRO A 254 4.78 20.37 5.21
N ARG A 255 4.09 19.23 5.32
CA ARG A 255 3.39 18.76 6.53
C ARG A 255 4.26 17.72 7.24
N LYS A 256 4.44 17.89 8.55
CA LYS A 256 5.23 16.96 9.37
C LYS A 256 4.37 16.49 10.55
N TYR A 257 4.15 15.18 10.64
CA TYR A 257 3.30 14.58 11.67
C TYR A 257 4.06 13.54 12.48
N ILE A 258 3.75 13.46 13.76
CA ILE A 258 4.16 12.40 14.67
C ILE A 258 2.92 11.84 15.35
N ALA A 259 2.88 10.52 15.53
CA ALA A 259 1.83 9.84 16.27
C ALA A 259 2.41 8.68 17.07
N TYR A 260 1.65 8.30 18.09
CA TYR A 260 1.89 7.10 18.91
C TYR A 260 0.65 6.20 18.90
#